data_1626519c1a03a8204727f24dcf0793b5
#
_entry.id   1626519c1a03a8204727f24dcf0793b5
#
_cell.length_a   1.000
_cell.length_b   1.000
_cell.length_c   1.000
_cell.angle_alpha   90.00
_cell.angle_beta   90.00
_cell.angle_gamma   90.00
#
_symmetry.space_group_name_H-M   'P 1'
#
loop_
_entity.id
_entity.type
_entity.pdbx_description
1 polymer ?
#
loop_
_entity_poly.entity_id
_entity_poly.type
_entity_poly.pdbx_seq_one_letter_code
_entity_poly.pdbx_strand_id
1 'polypeptide(L)'
;KRDGNKYIDHAFDNGAVAILSGIHHVNDNRNIIHVSGLEEKLVDLANKAYAYNQVKKIFGITGTNGKTSTIHFLKQLHEQLNMKVSFFNSIENGGSGLELRSSNMTTPDIFKLYRFLEISSEHNIENSLLEVSSHAIHQKRIGDIEIKFKGLTSFSEDHLDYHGNMEKYSDIKESFFDSDDFSQEGYVFNEDNYFCLLYTSDAADDRS
;
A
#
# COMPACT_ATOMS: atom_id res chain seq x y z
N LYS A 1 -2.38 13.07 -12.57
CA LYS A 1 -3.54 12.32 -12.03
C LYS A 1 -4.52 12.05 -13.17
N ARG A 2 -4.99 10.82 -13.38
CA ARG A 2 -6.00 10.52 -14.40
C ARG A 2 -7.36 10.97 -13.87
N ASP A 3 -8.09 11.75 -14.67
CA ASP A 3 -9.44 12.16 -14.33
C ASP A 3 -10.41 10.96 -14.47
N GLY A 4 -10.92 10.46 -13.34
CA GLY A 4 -11.84 9.33 -13.29
C GLY A 4 -13.19 9.62 -13.97
N ASN A 5 -13.59 10.88 -14.07
CA ASN A 5 -14.87 11.25 -14.68
C ASN A 5 -14.97 10.85 -16.17
N LYS A 6 -13.83 10.66 -16.85
CA LYS A 6 -13.78 10.16 -18.23
C LYS A 6 -14.21 8.69 -18.38
N TYR A 7 -14.34 7.97 -17.29
CA TYR A 7 -14.66 6.54 -17.27
C TYR A 7 -16.08 6.26 -16.74
N ILE A 8 -16.90 7.28 -16.53
CA ILE A 8 -18.27 7.16 -16.01
C ILE A 8 -19.11 6.24 -16.90
N ASP A 9 -19.12 6.46 -18.20
CA ASP A 9 -19.86 5.64 -19.17
C ASP A 9 -19.38 4.19 -19.10
N HIS A 10 -18.08 3.99 -19.18
CA HIS A 10 -17.48 2.66 -19.10
C HIS A 10 -17.81 1.93 -17.78
N ALA A 11 -17.91 2.65 -16.66
CA ALA A 11 -18.27 2.04 -15.38
C ALA A 11 -19.74 1.56 -15.39
N PHE A 12 -20.67 2.35 -15.90
CA PHE A 12 -22.07 1.93 -16.04
C PHE A 12 -22.23 0.79 -17.03
N ASP A 13 -21.52 0.82 -18.16
CA ASP A 13 -21.53 -0.27 -19.16
C ASP A 13 -21.01 -1.59 -18.56
N ASN A 14 -20.14 -1.52 -17.56
CA ASN A 14 -19.65 -2.68 -16.81
C ASN A 14 -20.48 -2.99 -15.54
N GLY A 15 -21.67 -2.44 -15.41
CA GLY A 15 -22.64 -2.82 -14.38
C GLY A 15 -22.53 -2.02 -13.08
N ALA A 16 -21.87 -0.88 -13.05
CA ALA A 16 -21.92 0.00 -11.89
C ALA A 16 -23.39 0.47 -11.66
N VAL A 17 -23.91 0.28 -10.46
CA VAL A 17 -25.26 0.72 -10.09
C VAL A 17 -25.30 2.18 -9.63
N ALA A 18 -24.17 2.70 -9.20
CA ALA A 18 -23.96 4.10 -8.80
C ALA A 18 -22.49 4.48 -8.94
N ILE A 19 -22.22 5.77 -9.08
CA ILE A 19 -20.87 6.33 -9.14
C ILE A 19 -20.74 7.44 -8.10
N LEU A 20 -19.66 7.45 -7.34
CA LEU A 20 -19.29 8.59 -6.50
C LEU A 20 -18.37 9.53 -7.29
N SER A 21 -18.70 10.80 -7.35
CA SER A 21 -17.92 11.81 -8.05
C SER A 21 -17.64 13.03 -7.16
N GLY A 22 -16.42 13.54 -7.23
CA GLY A 22 -16.03 14.80 -6.56
C GLY A 22 -16.54 16.05 -7.25
N ILE A 23 -17.14 15.93 -8.44
CA ILE A 23 -17.75 17.04 -9.18
C ILE A 23 -19.24 16.78 -9.43
N HIS A 24 -20.00 17.86 -9.62
CA HIS A 24 -21.43 17.76 -9.96
C HIS A 24 -21.64 17.43 -11.43
N HIS A 25 -22.54 16.50 -11.72
CA HIS A 25 -22.99 16.12 -13.06
C HIS A 25 -24.44 16.57 -13.26
N VAL A 26 -24.65 17.83 -13.62
CA VAL A 26 -25.96 18.52 -13.57
C VAL A 26 -26.97 17.99 -14.59
N ASN A 27 -26.53 17.36 -15.68
CA ASN A 27 -27.41 16.89 -16.76
C ASN A 27 -27.37 15.36 -16.95
N ASP A 28 -26.87 14.62 -15.97
CA ASP A 28 -26.81 13.16 -16.02
C ASP A 28 -27.89 12.57 -15.11
N ASN A 29 -28.86 11.88 -15.72
CA ASN A 29 -29.98 11.23 -14.99
C ASN A 29 -29.58 9.90 -14.36
N ARG A 30 -28.32 9.46 -14.52
CA ARG A 30 -27.81 8.23 -13.92
C ARG A 30 -27.48 8.45 -12.44
N ASN A 31 -27.27 7.38 -11.74
CA ASN A 31 -27.04 7.39 -10.29
C ASN A 31 -25.60 7.87 -9.98
N ILE A 32 -25.34 9.16 -10.22
CA ILE A 32 -24.06 9.78 -9.88
C ILE A 32 -24.22 10.64 -8.64
N ILE A 33 -23.58 10.22 -7.57
CA ILE A 33 -23.64 10.86 -6.26
C ILE A 33 -22.47 11.80 -6.10
N HIS A 34 -22.74 13.09 -5.95
CA HIS A 34 -21.70 14.06 -5.64
C HIS A 34 -21.23 13.92 -4.19
N VAL A 35 -19.93 13.81 -3.99
CA VAL A 35 -19.29 13.74 -2.66
C VAL A 35 -18.19 14.79 -2.58
N SER A 36 -18.43 15.84 -1.83
CA SER A 36 -17.40 16.85 -1.57
C SER A 36 -16.24 16.24 -0.78
N GLY A 37 -15.00 16.53 -1.19
CA GLY A 37 -13.81 15.94 -0.57
C GLY A 37 -13.73 14.41 -0.74
N LEU A 38 -14.18 13.88 -1.88
CA LEU A 38 -14.23 12.44 -2.14
C LEU A 38 -12.88 11.76 -1.88
N GLU A 39 -11.77 12.38 -2.29
CA GLU A 39 -10.43 11.81 -2.13
C GLU A 39 -10.06 11.58 -0.65
N GLU A 40 -10.46 12.52 0.23
CA GLU A 40 -10.23 12.43 1.67
C GLU A 40 -11.09 11.33 2.33
N LYS A 41 -12.22 11.02 1.72
CA LYS A 41 -13.18 10.01 2.20
C LYS A 41 -12.95 8.60 1.68
N LEU A 42 -12.00 8.43 0.75
CA LEU A 42 -11.75 7.10 0.16
C LEU A 42 -11.29 6.08 1.21
N VAL A 43 -10.48 6.51 2.18
CA VAL A 43 -10.01 5.67 3.28
C VAL A 43 -11.17 5.21 4.15
N ASP A 44 -12.03 6.12 4.59
CA ASP A 44 -13.24 5.82 5.37
C ASP A 44 -14.18 4.87 4.63
N LEU A 45 -14.34 5.08 3.33
CA LEU A 45 -15.17 4.22 2.49
C LEU A 45 -14.58 2.81 2.37
N ALA A 46 -13.26 2.69 2.19
CA ALA A 46 -12.60 1.40 2.14
C ALA A 46 -12.70 0.66 3.48
N ASN A 47 -12.47 1.34 4.60
CA ASN A 47 -12.62 0.77 5.95
C ASN A 47 -14.05 0.28 6.23
N LYS A 48 -15.06 0.96 5.69
CA LYS A 48 -16.46 0.54 5.86
C LYS A 48 -16.87 -0.58 4.92
N ALA A 49 -16.23 -0.67 3.76
CA ALA A 49 -16.57 -1.67 2.74
C ALA A 49 -15.92 -3.02 3.00
N TYR A 50 -14.75 -3.05 3.64
CA TYR A 50 -13.92 -4.26 3.76
C TYR A 50 -13.45 -4.50 5.19
N ALA A 51 -13.46 -5.76 5.62
CA ALA A 51 -13.00 -6.18 6.95
C ALA A 51 -11.87 -7.20 6.84
N TYR A 52 -10.72 -6.93 7.47
CA TYR A 52 -9.54 -7.81 7.43
C TYR A 52 -8.99 -8.16 8.82
N ASN A 53 -9.87 -8.41 9.77
CA ASN A 53 -9.58 -8.60 11.20
C ASN A 53 -8.63 -9.77 11.51
N GLN A 54 -8.47 -10.74 10.61
CA GLN A 54 -7.55 -11.87 10.79
C GLN A 54 -6.12 -11.56 10.35
N VAL A 55 -5.94 -10.53 9.50
CA VAL A 55 -4.61 -10.08 9.09
C VAL A 55 -4.04 -9.20 10.19
N LYS A 56 -3.16 -9.77 11.01
CA LYS A 56 -2.62 -9.14 12.23
C LYS A 56 -1.28 -8.46 12.00
N LYS A 57 -0.49 -8.98 11.06
CA LYS A 57 0.86 -8.50 10.76
C LYS A 57 0.99 -8.16 9.29
N ILE A 58 1.15 -6.88 9.02
CA ILE A 58 1.36 -6.39 7.65
C ILE A 58 2.79 -5.90 7.55
N PHE A 59 3.52 -6.43 6.57
CA PHE A 59 4.89 -6.10 6.24
C PHE A 59 4.89 -5.21 4.99
N GLY A 60 5.32 -3.98 5.11
CA GLY A 60 5.42 -3.04 4.01
C GLY A 60 6.88 -2.87 3.58
N ILE A 61 7.19 -3.23 2.34
CA ILE A 61 8.53 -3.15 1.78
C ILE A 61 8.59 -2.05 0.73
N THR A 62 9.38 -1.02 1.00
CA THR A 62 9.66 0.07 0.06
C THR A 62 11.14 0.07 -0.36
N GLY A 63 11.50 0.96 -1.25
CA GLY A 63 12.86 1.12 -1.78
C GLY A 63 12.85 1.46 -3.27
N THR A 64 13.99 1.76 -3.85
CA THR A 64 14.14 1.95 -5.29
C THR A 64 14.14 0.59 -5.98
N ASN A 65 15.06 -0.30 -5.62
CA ASN A 65 15.20 -1.64 -6.16
C ASN A 65 15.06 -2.69 -5.05
N GLY A 66 14.84 -3.95 -5.42
CA GLY A 66 14.83 -5.08 -4.48
C GLY A 66 13.51 -5.37 -3.77
N LYS A 67 12.51 -4.50 -3.84
CA LYS A 67 11.20 -4.66 -3.19
C LYS A 67 10.55 -6.02 -3.48
N THR A 68 10.37 -6.33 -4.76
CA THR A 68 9.74 -7.57 -5.23
C THR A 68 10.53 -8.81 -4.79
N SER A 69 11.86 -8.75 -4.91
CA SER A 69 12.75 -9.85 -4.48
C SER A 69 12.64 -10.10 -2.98
N THR A 70 12.62 -9.03 -2.18
CA THR A 70 12.45 -9.12 -0.72
C THR A 70 11.11 -9.75 -0.35
N ILE A 71 10.01 -9.34 -0.98
CA ILE A 71 8.69 -9.96 -0.80
C ILE A 71 8.73 -11.45 -1.14
N HIS A 72 9.40 -11.81 -2.23
CA HIS A 72 9.51 -13.21 -2.66
C HIS A 72 10.28 -14.06 -1.63
N PHE A 73 11.40 -13.56 -1.11
CA PHE A 73 12.16 -14.27 -0.07
C PHE A 73 11.40 -14.36 1.26
N LEU A 74 10.74 -13.28 1.68
CA LEU A 74 9.91 -13.29 2.88
C LEU A 74 8.75 -14.29 2.75
N LYS A 75 8.10 -14.36 1.57
CA LYS A 75 7.08 -15.37 1.29
C LYS A 75 7.64 -16.79 1.49
N GLN A 76 8.77 -17.11 0.85
CA GLN A 76 9.41 -18.44 0.98
C GLN A 76 9.75 -18.76 2.44
N LEU A 77 10.26 -17.78 3.20
CA LEU A 77 10.57 -17.96 4.61
C LEU A 77 9.32 -18.30 5.43
N HIS A 78 8.22 -17.56 5.23
CA HIS A 78 6.95 -17.87 5.89
C HIS A 78 6.45 -19.28 5.56
N GLU A 79 6.52 -19.67 4.28
CA GLU A 79 6.12 -21.00 3.83
C GLU A 79 6.97 -22.11 4.47
N GLN A 80 8.30 -21.92 4.57
CA GLN A 80 9.20 -22.87 5.25
C GLN A 80 8.91 -22.98 6.76
N LEU A 81 8.47 -21.90 7.38
CA LEU A 81 8.05 -21.88 8.78
C LEU A 81 6.61 -22.39 9.00
N ASN A 82 5.95 -22.88 7.95
CA ASN A 82 4.54 -23.28 7.96
C ASN A 82 3.57 -22.16 8.40
N MET A 83 3.93 -20.92 8.17
CA MET A 83 3.11 -19.76 8.44
C MET A 83 2.29 -19.40 7.21
N LYS A 84 0.99 -19.21 7.39
CA LYS A 84 0.14 -18.68 6.30
C LYS A 84 0.51 -17.25 5.97
N VAL A 85 0.65 -16.96 4.69
CA VAL A 85 1.05 -15.65 4.19
C VAL A 85 0.30 -15.29 2.91
N SER A 86 -0.11 -14.03 2.80
CA SER A 86 -0.52 -13.43 1.53
C SER A 86 0.49 -12.37 1.11
N PHE A 87 0.53 -12.06 -0.18
CA PHE A 87 1.47 -11.09 -0.71
C PHE A 87 0.92 -10.35 -1.92
N PHE A 88 1.33 -9.10 -2.06
CA PHE A 88 1.04 -8.25 -3.21
C PHE A 88 2.31 -7.53 -3.64
N ASN A 89 2.74 -7.77 -4.86
CA ASN A 89 3.92 -7.14 -5.47
C ASN A 89 3.66 -6.71 -6.92
N SER A 90 4.68 -6.20 -7.60
CA SER A 90 4.57 -5.68 -8.97
C SER A 90 4.34 -6.75 -10.04
N ILE A 91 4.60 -8.03 -9.73
CA ILE A 91 4.48 -9.14 -10.67
C ILE A 91 3.16 -9.89 -10.45
N GLU A 92 2.87 -10.22 -9.19
CA GLU A 92 1.77 -11.09 -8.83
C GLU A 92 1.21 -10.77 -7.44
N ASN A 93 0.03 -11.29 -7.17
CA ASN A 93 -0.58 -11.29 -5.85
C ASN A 93 -1.25 -12.64 -5.58
N GLY A 94 -1.34 -13.03 -4.32
CA GLY A 94 -1.89 -14.31 -3.90
C GLY A 94 -1.45 -14.69 -2.50
N GLY A 95 -1.40 -15.98 -2.21
CA GLY A 95 -0.96 -16.46 -0.89
C GLY A 95 -1.41 -17.87 -0.57
N SER A 96 -1.30 -18.24 0.70
CA SER A 96 -1.68 -19.57 1.21
C SER A 96 -3.16 -19.84 0.99
N GLY A 97 -3.48 -20.72 0.04
CA GLY A 97 -4.86 -21.04 -0.34
C GLY A 97 -5.53 -19.99 -1.24
N LEU A 98 -4.82 -18.94 -1.64
CA LEU A 98 -5.29 -17.96 -2.61
C LEU A 98 -4.76 -18.26 -4.01
N GLU A 99 -5.59 -18.01 -5.00
CA GLU A 99 -5.17 -18.08 -6.40
C GLU A 99 -4.09 -17.01 -6.70
N LEU A 100 -3.04 -17.42 -7.40
CA LEU A 100 -2.04 -16.48 -7.92
C LEU A 100 -2.62 -15.71 -9.11
N ARG A 101 -2.53 -14.40 -9.06
CA ARG A 101 -2.98 -13.49 -10.11
C ARG A 101 -1.88 -12.52 -10.49
N SER A 102 -1.74 -12.27 -11.78
CA SER A 102 -0.82 -11.24 -12.28
C SER A 102 -1.18 -9.87 -11.71
N SER A 103 -0.17 -9.11 -11.37
CA SER A 103 -0.32 -7.73 -10.93
C SER A 103 0.10 -6.77 -12.05
N ASN A 104 -0.68 -5.73 -12.26
CA ASN A 104 -0.35 -4.66 -13.21
C ASN A 104 0.20 -3.41 -12.49
N MET A 105 0.32 -3.46 -11.18
CA MET A 105 0.75 -2.34 -10.33
C MET A 105 1.55 -2.85 -9.14
N THR A 106 2.59 -2.13 -8.78
CA THR A 106 3.41 -2.40 -7.59
C THR A 106 2.56 -2.38 -6.31
N THR A 107 1.79 -1.32 -6.16
CA THR A 107 0.81 -1.17 -5.07
C THR A 107 -0.52 -0.82 -5.70
N PRO A 108 -1.59 -1.57 -5.46
CA PRO A 108 -2.89 -1.32 -6.07
C PRO A 108 -3.54 -0.04 -5.53
N ASP A 109 -4.70 0.32 -6.08
CA ASP A 109 -5.56 1.33 -5.46
C ASP A 109 -6.09 0.85 -4.09
N ILE A 110 -6.58 1.79 -3.30
CA ILE A 110 -7.01 1.54 -1.93
C ILE A 110 -8.10 0.46 -1.83
N PHE A 111 -9.11 0.47 -2.70
CA PHE A 111 -10.21 -0.51 -2.63
C PHE A 111 -9.72 -1.91 -2.97
N LYS A 112 -8.86 -2.04 -3.98
CA LYS A 112 -8.27 -3.32 -4.37
C LYS A 112 -7.35 -3.87 -3.28
N LEU A 113 -6.60 -3.00 -2.59
CA LEU A 113 -5.74 -3.39 -1.48
C LEU A 113 -6.58 -3.89 -0.29
N TYR A 114 -7.58 -3.14 0.13
CA TYR A 114 -8.45 -3.53 1.24
C TYR A 114 -9.24 -4.80 0.93
N ARG A 115 -9.75 -4.94 -0.30
CA ARG A 115 -10.39 -6.19 -0.74
C ARG A 115 -9.44 -7.38 -0.71
N PHE A 116 -8.18 -7.19 -1.11
CA PHE A 116 -7.15 -8.23 -1.02
C PHE A 116 -6.90 -8.67 0.43
N LEU A 117 -6.82 -7.71 1.36
CA LEU A 117 -6.66 -8.02 2.79
C LEU A 117 -7.90 -8.71 3.38
N GLU A 118 -9.09 -8.31 2.97
CA GLU A 118 -10.33 -8.99 3.36
C GLU A 118 -10.34 -10.45 2.89
N ILE A 119 -10.02 -10.72 1.62
CA ILE A 119 -9.90 -12.08 1.09
C ILE A 119 -8.84 -12.87 1.87
N SER A 120 -7.71 -12.26 2.19
CA SER A 120 -6.67 -12.87 3.04
C SER A 120 -7.23 -13.24 4.42
N SER A 121 -8.01 -12.36 5.02
CA SER A 121 -8.67 -12.56 6.29
C SER A 121 -9.67 -13.73 6.25
N GLU A 122 -10.49 -13.83 5.19
CA GLU A 122 -11.44 -14.93 4.96
C GLU A 122 -10.74 -16.31 4.88
N HIS A 123 -9.47 -16.33 4.44
CA HIS A 123 -8.63 -17.54 4.37
C HIS A 123 -7.81 -17.80 5.64
N ASN A 124 -8.07 -17.05 6.72
CA ASN A 124 -7.34 -17.14 7.99
C ASN A 124 -5.82 -16.93 7.81
N ILE A 125 -5.45 -15.96 7.00
CA ILE A 125 -4.07 -15.53 6.80
C ILE A 125 -3.77 -14.41 7.77
N GLU A 126 -2.78 -14.61 8.65
CA GLU A 126 -2.41 -13.61 9.66
C GLU A 126 -1.31 -12.66 9.20
N ASN A 127 -0.51 -13.04 8.21
CA ASN A 127 0.63 -12.27 7.72
C ASN A 127 0.40 -11.83 6.27
N SER A 128 0.58 -10.55 5.97
CA SER A 128 0.47 -10.01 4.61
C SER A 128 1.72 -9.20 4.25
N LEU A 129 2.31 -9.49 3.09
CA LEU A 129 3.52 -8.84 2.58
C LEU A 129 3.11 -7.89 1.44
N LEU A 130 3.39 -6.62 1.59
CA LEU A 130 3.01 -5.59 0.63
C LEU A 130 4.22 -4.87 0.05
N GLU A 131 4.31 -4.83 -1.27
CA GLU A 131 5.25 -3.94 -1.95
C GLU A 131 4.67 -2.53 -2.00
N VAL A 132 5.38 -1.57 -1.39
CA VAL A 132 4.93 -0.19 -1.24
C VAL A 132 5.79 0.74 -2.09
N SER A 133 5.22 1.27 -3.16
CA SER A 133 5.88 2.23 -4.04
C SER A 133 5.79 3.66 -3.50
N SER A 134 6.75 4.52 -3.87
CA SER A 134 6.70 5.95 -3.55
C SER A 134 5.43 6.63 -4.07
N HIS A 135 4.94 6.21 -5.23
CA HIS A 135 3.66 6.68 -5.76
C HIS A 135 2.48 6.30 -4.84
N ALA A 136 2.49 5.11 -4.27
CA ALA A 136 1.44 4.66 -3.37
C ALA A 136 1.44 5.44 -2.05
N ILE A 137 2.61 5.73 -1.52
CA ILE A 137 2.79 6.58 -0.33
C ILE A 137 2.23 7.97 -0.63
N HIS A 138 2.73 8.64 -1.67
CA HIS A 138 2.32 9.99 -2.06
C HIS A 138 0.82 10.09 -2.37
N GLN A 139 0.24 9.07 -2.98
CA GLN A 139 -1.18 9.03 -3.33
C GLN A 139 -2.07 8.45 -2.24
N LYS A 140 -1.52 8.18 -1.05
CA LYS A 140 -2.24 7.61 0.11
C LYS A 140 -3.02 6.33 -0.21
N ARG A 141 -2.48 5.48 -1.11
CA ARG A 141 -3.15 4.23 -1.53
C ARG A 141 -3.18 3.17 -0.42
N ILE A 142 -2.31 3.30 0.58
CA ILE A 142 -2.25 2.40 1.73
C ILE A 142 -3.39 2.70 2.71
N GLY A 143 -3.89 3.96 2.70
CA GLY A 143 -4.92 4.40 3.64
C GLY A 143 -4.41 4.36 5.09
N ASP A 144 -5.27 3.89 5.99
CA ASP A 144 -5.00 3.77 7.42
C ASP A 144 -4.58 2.33 7.80
N ILE A 145 -4.07 1.56 6.83
CA ILE A 145 -3.59 0.20 7.12
C ILE A 145 -2.40 0.29 8.06
N GLU A 146 -2.54 -0.34 9.23
CA GLU A 146 -1.47 -0.45 10.21
C GLU A 146 -0.39 -1.42 9.71
N ILE A 147 0.75 -0.88 9.25
CA ILE A 147 1.89 -1.66 8.81
C ILE A 147 2.82 -1.89 10.00
N LYS A 148 2.83 -3.11 10.53
CA LYS A 148 3.63 -3.49 11.71
C LYS A 148 5.12 -3.51 11.44
N PHE A 149 5.52 -3.99 10.26
CA PHE A 149 6.93 -4.09 9.88
C PHE A 149 7.15 -3.29 8.60
N LYS A 150 8.08 -2.35 8.63
CA LYS A 150 8.44 -1.52 7.49
C LYS A 150 9.89 -1.78 7.11
N GLY A 151 10.16 -1.99 5.82
CA GLY A 151 11.51 -2.23 5.31
C GLY A 151 11.85 -1.33 4.14
N LEU A 152 13.08 -0.81 4.14
CA LEU A 152 13.70 -0.11 3.03
C LEU A 152 14.78 -1.00 2.41
N THR A 153 14.64 -1.34 1.14
CA THR A 153 15.58 -2.23 0.46
C THR A 153 16.79 -1.48 -0.15
N SER A 154 16.54 -0.33 -0.73
CA SER A 154 17.56 0.54 -1.32
C SER A 154 17.02 1.94 -1.57
N PHE A 155 17.93 2.91 -1.67
CA PHE A 155 17.58 4.28 -2.03
C PHE A 155 18.59 4.80 -3.07
N SER A 156 18.11 5.11 -4.27
CA SER A 156 18.88 5.71 -5.36
C SER A 156 17.95 6.53 -6.24
N GLU A 157 18.49 7.27 -7.18
CA GLU A 157 17.70 8.09 -8.11
C GLU A 157 16.73 7.26 -8.92
N ASP A 158 15.44 7.63 -8.84
CA ASP A 158 14.34 7.02 -9.59
C ASP A 158 13.10 7.92 -9.57
N HIS A 159 12.24 7.78 -10.57
CA HIS A 159 10.94 8.48 -10.64
C HIS A 159 11.00 10.02 -10.46
N LEU A 160 12.09 10.67 -10.88
CA LEU A 160 12.23 12.13 -10.79
C LEU A 160 11.29 12.86 -11.76
N ASP A 161 10.85 12.19 -12.81
CA ASP A 161 9.78 12.66 -13.70
C ASP A 161 8.45 12.88 -12.96
N TYR A 162 8.21 12.10 -11.90
CA TYR A 162 7.02 12.21 -11.06
C TYR A 162 7.25 13.07 -9.81
N HIS A 163 8.35 12.88 -9.10
CA HIS A 163 8.63 13.54 -7.83
C HIS A 163 9.29 14.90 -7.99
N GLY A 164 9.93 15.15 -9.14
CA GLY A 164 10.59 16.41 -9.49
C GLY A 164 12.07 16.49 -9.08
N ASN A 165 12.43 16.05 -7.89
CA ASN A 165 13.82 16.00 -7.40
C ASN A 165 14.02 14.92 -6.32
N MET A 166 15.28 14.66 -5.98
CA MET A 166 15.65 13.65 -4.97
C MET A 166 15.17 13.98 -3.56
N GLU A 167 15.14 15.24 -3.18
CA GLU A 167 14.67 15.70 -1.87
C GLU A 167 13.21 15.30 -1.64
N LYS A 168 12.32 15.65 -2.56
CA LYS A 168 10.90 15.26 -2.49
C LYS A 168 10.69 13.74 -2.55
N TYR A 169 11.54 13.04 -3.32
CA TYR A 169 11.49 11.58 -3.37
C TYR A 169 11.89 10.96 -2.03
N SER A 170 12.91 11.53 -1.36
CA SER A 170 13.34 11.19 0.00
C SER A 170 12.20 11.42 1.00
N ASP A 171 11.69 12.66 1.07
CA ASP A 171 10.62 13.05 2.00
C ASP A 171 9.40 12.11 1.92
N ILE A 172 9.02 11.73 0.70
CA ILE A 172 7.90 10.79 0.49
C ILE A 172 8.23 9.40 1.04
N LYS A 173 9.46 8.90 0.85
CA LYS A 173 9.83 7.60 1.41
C LYS A 173 9.99 7.66 2.93
N GLU A 174 10.53 8.75 3.46
CA GLU A 174 10.64 8.99 4.90
C GLU A 174 9.27 9.00 5.55
N SER A 175 8.29 9.69 4.97
CA SER A 175 6.92 9.73 5.49
C SER A 175 6.26 8.33 5.60
N PHE A 176 6.78 7.31 4.95
CA PHE A 176 6.32 5.94 5.15
C PHE A 176 6.73 5.39 6.52
N PHE A 177 7.83 5.88 7.06
CA PHE A 177 8.36 5.46 8.37
C PHE A 177 7.89 6.37 9.50
N ASP A 178 7.44 7.59 9.18
CA ASP A 178 6.87 8.52 10.15
C ASP A 178 5.55 7.96 10.65
N SER A 179 5.53 7.44 11.85
CA SER A 179 4.32 7.08 12.56
C SER A 179 4.55 7.34 14.03
N ASP A 180 3.64 8.08 14.64
CA ASP A 180 3.59 8.30 16.09
C ASP A 180 3.23 7.02 16.86
N ASP A 181 3.05 5.91 16.17
CA ASP A 181 2.63 4.65 16.75
C ASP A 181 3.84 3.77 17.11
N PHE A 182 4.23 3.83 18.38
CA PHE A 182 5.26 2.96 18.99
C PHE A 182 4.90 1.46 19.00
N SER A 183 3.76 1.05 18.44
CA SER A 183 3.36 -0.34 18.32
C SER A 183 4.07 -1.10 17.19
N GLN A 184 4.93 -0.44 16.41
CA GLN A 184 5.66 -1.05 15.31
C GLN A 184 6.74 -2.00 15.81
N GLU A 185 6.67 -3.26 15.39
CA GLU A 185 7.56 -4.34 15.89
C GLU A 185 8.96 -4.32 15.23
N GLY A 186 9.24 -3.46 14.25
CA GLY A 186 10.58 -3.35 13.69
C GLY A 186 10.70 -2.62 12.36
N TYR A 187 11.87 -2.05 12.18
CA TYR A 187 12.35 -1.48 10.93
C TYR A 187 13.56 -2.26 10.46
N VAL A 188 13.58 -2.63 9.18
CA VAL A 188 14.77 -3.22 8.56
C VAL A 188 15.31 -2.22 7.55
N PHE A 189 16.51 -1.74 7.77
CA PHE A 189 17.20 -0.81 6.90
C PHE A 189 18.40 -1.46 6.23
N ASN A 190 18.72 -1.03 5.03
CA ASN A 190 19.98 -1.34 4.40
C ASN A 190 21.04 -0.32 4.88
N GLU A 191 22.12 -0.80 5.49
CA GLU A 191 23.16 0.01 6.13
C GLU A 191 23.86 1.02 5.19
N ASP A 192 23.78 0.81 3.87
CA ASP A 192 24.39 1.68 2.87
C ASP A 192 23.57 2.94 2.53
N ASN A 193 22.42 3.16 3.17
CA ASN A 193 21.50 4.24 2.85
C ASN A 193 21.42 5.32 3.93
N TYR A 194 21.27 6.57 3.48
CA TYR A 194 21.12 7.77 4.31
C TYR A 194 20.03 7.62 5.40
N PHE A 195 18.95 6.94 5.12
CA PHE A 195 17.87 6.64 6.07
C PHE A 195 18.31 5.84 7.29
N CYS A 196 19.27 4.93 7.10
CA CYS A 196 19.82 4.14 8.19
C CYS A 196 20.51 5.02 9.25
N LEU A 197 21.17 6.08 8.81
CA LEU A 197 21.90 7.00 9.70
C LEU A 197 20.98 7.87 10.56
N LEU A 198 19.79 8.24 10.06
CA LEU A 198 18.83 9.05 10.81
C LEU A 198 18.20 8.27 11.96
N TYR A 199 17.90 6.99 11.77
CA TYR A 199 17.23 6.17 12.79
C TYR A 199 18.19 5.47 13.77
N THR A 200 19.43 5.23 13.38
CA THR A 200 20.45 4.67 14.28
C THR A 200 21.03 5.71 15.26
N SER A 201 20.97 7.01 14.94
CA SER A 201 21.43 8.06 15.85
C SER A 201 20.51 8.24 17.07
N ASP A 202 19.20 8.10 16.91
CA ASP A 202 18.26 8.21 18.02
C ASP A 202 18.26 6.98 18.91
N ALA A 203 18.50 5.79 18.34
CA ALA A 203 18.60 4.54 19.12
C ALA A 203 19.92 4.43 19.94
N ALA A 204 20.91 5.24 19.65
CA ALA A 204 22.18 5.25 20.38
C ALA A 204 22.15 6.15 21.63
N ASP A 205 21.29 7.16 21.67
CA ASP A 205 21.15 8.08 22.82
C ASP A 205 20.35 7.51 23.99
N ASP A 206 19.53 6.48 23.76
CA ASP A 206 18.74 5.81 24.81
C ASP A 206 19.54 4.75 25.63
N ARG A 207 20.87 4.63 25.42
CA ARG A 207 21.75 3.67 26.12
C ARG A 207 22.84 4.32 26.99
N SER A 208 22.60 5.54 27.48
CA SER A 208 23.50 6.17 28.43
C SER A 208 22.85 6.33 29.82
#